data_e68185fe55cbe77d83f8056113bac2cd
#
_entry.id   e68185fe55cbe77d83f8056113bac2cd
#
_cell.length_a   1.000
_cell.length_b   1.000
_cell.length_c   1.000
_cell.angle_alpha   90.00
_cell.angle_beta   90.00
_cell.angle_gamma   90.00
#
_symmetry.space_group_name_H-M   'P 1'
#
loop_
_entity.id
_entity.type
_entity.pdbx_description
1 polymer ?
#
loop_
_entity_poly.entity_id
_entity_poly.type
_entity_poly.pdbx_seq_one_letter_code
_entity_poly.pdbx_strand_id
1 'polypeptide(L)'
;MLSPKVPLEKGSKKLINAWAFYDWANSVYALVISSAIFPIYFGALFVEVNTISFFGYDIKNTAVISFVTAFAFVIVAFISPLLSGIADYIGNKKRFMKIFVYMGSISCIGLYFFELDTIYIGLFFYFLAMIGIWASLVFYNSYLPDIAYPEQQDRASARGFSMGYIGSVLLLLVNLAMVMQPDWFGISGAPEEASMKAMRYSFVSVGIWWSLFSQYSFYYLPKGNHEVKVTKDIFWNGFKELKLVWKQLDHHLGLKRFLPAFFLYSMALQTVLLVAAYYGEEEIAWASSSEKTIGLIVSILLIQIVAIFGAILTARASERFGNIP
;
A
#
# COMPACT_ATOMS: atom_id res chain seq x y z
N MET A 1 22.17 -5.72 -11.88
CA MET A 1 21.86 -5.45 -10.44
C MET A 1 22.53 -6.54 -9.60
N LEU A 2 23.27 -6.15 -8.58
CA LEU A 2 23.94 -7.04 -7.66
C LEU A 2 22.91 -7.88 -6.88
N SER A 3 23.06 -9.18 -6.86
CA SER A 3 22.40 -10.12 -5.95
C SER A 3 23.46 -10.79 -5.09
N PRO A 4 23.13 -11.34 -3.92
CA PRO A 4 24.10 -12.06 -3.13
C PRO A 4 24.77 -13.14 -3.98
N LYS A 5 26.08 -13.32 -3.82
CA LYS A 5 26.85 -14.36 -4.56
C LYS A 5 26.37 -15.78 -4.21
N VAL A 6 25.76 -15.95 -3.03
CA VAL A 6 25.16 -17.21 -2.55
C VAL A 6 23.71 -16.90 -2.17
N PRO A 7 22.71 -17.65 -2.69
CA PRO A 7 21.33 -17.53 -2.25
C PRO A 7 21.21 -17.77 -0.75
N LEU A 8 20.40 -16.97 -0.08
CA LEU A 8 20.11 -17.19 1.34
C LEU A 8 19.18 -18.39 1.49
N GLU A 9 19.43 -19.21 2.51
CA GLU A 9 18.61 -20.38 2.81
C GLU A 9 17.23 -19.98 3.34
N LYS A 10 16.22 -20.78 3.01
CA LYS A 10 14.87 -20.66 3.54
C LYS A 10 14.91 -20.72 5.08
N GLY A 11 14.14 -19.86 5.73
CA GLY A 11 14.09 -19.78 7.19
C GLY A 11 15.21 -18.97 7.82
N SER A 12 16.22 -18.51 7.05
CA SER A 12 17.30 -17.71 7.60
C SER A 12 16.81 -16.33 8.08
N LYS A 13 17.31 -15.91 9.25
CA LYS A 13 16.93 -14.60 9.83
C LYS A 13 17.16 -13.44 8.88
N LYS A 14 18.22 -13.50 8.05
CA LYS A 14 18.57 -12.44 7.11
C LYS A 14 17.55 -12.34 5.97
N LEU A 15 17.06 -13.47 5.45
CA LEU A 15 16.08 -13.52 4.40
C LEU A 15 14.71 -13.04 4.89
N ILE A 16 14.28 -13.51 6.05
CA ILE A 16 13.04 -13.08 6.71
C ILE A 16 13.09 -11.58 7.00
N ASN A 17 14.21 -11.06 7.51
CA ASN A 17 14.38 -9.63 7.75
C ASN A 17 14.34 -8.80 6.47
N ALA A 18 14.93 -9.29 5.39
CA ALA A 18 14.89 -8.60 4.11
C ALA A 18 13.48 -8.56 3.51
N TRP A 19 12.69 -9.60 3.72
CA TRP A 19 11.28 -9.63 3.37
C TRP A 19 10.50 -8.64 4.24
N ALA A 20 10.59 -8.74 5.55
CA ALA A 20 9.91 -7.85 6.49
C ALA A 20 10.27 -6.36 6.28
N PHE A 21 11.50 -6.06 5.84
CA PHE A 21 11.94 -4.71 5.54
C PHE A 21 11.21 -4.09 4.33
N TYR A 22 10.56 -4.87 3.50
CA TYR A 22 9.70 -4.32 2.47
C TYR A 22 8.50 -3.58 3.06
N ASP A 23 7.95 -4.02 4.19
CA ASP A 23 6.87 -3.28 4.87
C ASP A 23 7.33 -1.91 5.38
N TRP A 24 8.57 -1.80 5.88
CA TRP A 24 9.19 -0.51 6.16
C TRP A 24 9.16 0.41 4.94
N ALA A 25 9.40 -0.14 3.75
CA ALA A 25 9.44 0.64 2.52
C ALA A 25 8.05 1.04 2.01
N ASN A 26 7.07 0.13 2.03
CA ASN A 26 5.78 0.33 1.36
C ASN A 26 4.67 0.92 2.24
N SER A 27 4.72 0.70 3.58
CA SER A 27 3.66 1.14 4.50
C SER A 27 3.51 2.65 4.58
N VAL A 28 4.53 3.40 4.17
CA VAL A 28 4.46 4.86 4.04
C VAL A 28 3.36 5.31 3.06
N TYR A 29 3.07 4.53 2.02
CA TYR A 29 1.99 4.82 1.11
C TYR A 29 0.62 4.77 1.83
N ALA A 30 0.37 3.68 2.55
CA ALA A 30 -0.90 3.50 3.25
C ALA A 30 -1.13 4.58 4.31
N LEU A 31 -0.09 4.95 5.06
CA LEU A 31 -0.22 5.95 6.12
C LEU A 31 -0.24 7.38 5.58
N VAL A 32 0.75 7.77 4.78
CA VAL A 32 0.92 9.16 4.33
C VAL A 32 -0.07 9.50 3.21
N ILE A 33 -0.13 8.64 2.16
CA ILE A 33 -1.02 8.92 1.01
C ILE A 33 -2.46 8.56 1.36
N SER A 34 -2.76 7.31 1.69
CA SER A 34 -4.16 6.87 1.77
C SER A 34 -4.89 7.39 3.01
N SER A 35 -4.19 7.57 4.15
CA SER A 35 -4.86 7.83 5.44
C SER A 35 -4.64 9.22 6.03
N ALA A 36 -3.53 9.90 5.71
CA ALA A 36 -3.18 11.15 6.40
C ALA A 36 -3.16 12.36 5.47
N ILE A 37 -2.07 12.55 4.70
CA ILE A 37 -1.82 13.83 4.04
C ILE A 37 -2.69 14.02 2.78
N PHE A 38 -2.89 12.98 1.96
CA PHE A 38 -3.67 13.14 0.74
C PHE A 38 -5.15 13.47 1.00
N PRO A 39 -5.89 12.85 1.93
CA PRO A 39 -7.24 13.28 2.26
C PRO A 39 -7.33 14.75 2.69
N ILE A 40 -6.40 15.19 3.56
CA ILE A 40 -6.34 16.59 4.03
C ILE A 40 -6.02 17.53 2.87
N TYR A 41 -5.03 17.19 2.03
CA TYR A 41 -4.68 17.93 0.84
C TYR A 41 -5.84 18.06 -0.14
N PHE A 42 -6.52 16.93 -0.41
CA PHE A 42 -7.66 16.89 -1.32
C PHE A 42 -8.83 17.74 -0.80
N GLY A 43 -9.13 17.64 0.50
CA GLY A 43 -10.16 18.51 1.11
C GLY A 43 -9.81 19.99 1.00
N ALA A 44 -8.56 20.37 1.29
CA ALA A 44 -8.08 21.75 1.19
C ALA A 44 -8.07 22.29 -0.27
N LEU A 45 -7.77 21.42 -1.25
CA LEU A 45 -7.77 21.79 -2.67
C LEU A 45 -9.17 22.16 -3.19
N PHE A 46 -10.22 21.58 -2.60
CA PHE A 46 -11.60 21.73 -3.06
C PHE A 46 -12.49 22.59 -2.12
N VAL A 47 -11.89 23.47 -1.31
CA VAL A 47 -12.66 24.35 -0.40
C VAL A 47 -13.60 25.28 -1.18
N GLU A 48 -13.14 25.84 -2.32
CA GLU A 48 -13.94 26.78 -3.11
C GLU A 48 -14.78 26.12 -4.20
N VAL A 49 -14.36 24.94 -4.71
CA VAL A 49 -14.99 24.26 -5.85
C VAL A 49 -15.28 22.81 -5.46
N ASN A 50 -16.55 22.47 -5.27
CA ASN A 50 -16.97 21.14 -4.81
C ASN A 50 -17.09 20.09 -5.92
N THR A 51 -16.85 20.46 -7.18
CA THR A 51 -17.07 19.60 -8.33
C THR A 51 -15.84 19.53 -9.23
N ILE A 52 -15.71 18.41 -9.91
CA ILE A 52 -14.75 18.19 -10.99
C ILE A 52 -15.58 17.96 -12.26
N SER A 53 -15.28 18.71 -13.33
CA SER A 53 -15.90 18.46 -14.62
C SER A 53 -15.31 17.19 -15.23
N PHE A 54 -16.10 16.14 -15.40
CA PHE A 54 -15.67 14.85 -15.92
C PHE A 54 -16.55 14.47 -17.11
N PHE A 55 -15.96 14.41 -18.30
CA PHE A 55 -16.68 14.19 -19.57
C PHE A 55 -17.88 15.15 -19.81
N GLY A 56 -17.75 16.40 -19.36
CA GLY A 56 -18.80 17.40 -19.51
C GLY A 56 -19.89 17.39 -18.44
N TYR A 57 -19.75 16.57 -17.42
CA TYR A 57 -20.62 16.53 -16.23
C TYR A 57 -19.87 17.04 -15.01
N ASP A 58 -20.46 17.89 -14.22
CA ASP A 58 -19.92 18.33 -12.94
C ASP A 58 -20.26 17.32 -11.86
N ILE A 59 -19.27 16.55 -11.44
CA ILE A 59 -19.40 15.48 -10.44
C ILE A 59 -18.76 15.94 -9.13
N LYS A 60 -19.39 15.63 -8.00
CA LYS A 60 -18.83 15.93 -6.68
C LYS A 60 -17.40 15.36 -6.59
N ASN A 61 -16.45 16.16 -6.12
CA ASN A 61 -15.04 15.80 -6.01
C ASN A 61 -14.80 14.49 -5.24
N THR A 62 -15.48 14.29 -4.10
CA THR A 62 -15.41 13.06 -3.29
C THR A 62 -15.94 11.84 -4.05
N ALA A 63 -16.93 12.00 -4.92
CA ALA A 63 -17.41 10.90 -5.77
C ALA A 63 -16.37 10.53 -6.83
N VAL A 64 -15.72 11.52 -7.48
CA VAL A 64 -14.67 11.25 -8.47
C VAL A 64 -13.51 10.46 -7.86
N ILE A 65 -12.98 10.89 -6.72
CA ILE A 65 -11.86 10.17 -6.07
C ILE A 65 -12.29 8.77 -5.63
N SER A 66 -13.53 8.59 -5.16
CA SER A 66 -14.08 7.29 -4.79
C SER A 66 -14.22 6.37 -6.01
N PHE A 67 -14.68 6.88 -7.16
CA PHE A 67 -14.74 6.10 -8.40
C PHE A 67 -13.36 5.72 -8.92
N VAL A 68 -12.37 6.62 -8.87
CA VAL A 68 -10.99 6.32 -9.27
C VAL A 68 -10.41 5.24 -8.37
N THR A 69 -10.63 5.34 -7.07
CA THR A 69 -10.21 4.33 -6.08
C THR A 69 -10.87 2.98 -6.34
N ALA A 70 -12.20 2.95 -6.51
CA ALA A 70 -12.94 1.73 -6.81
C ALA A 70 -12.48 1.09 -8.12
N PHE A 71 -12.26 1.89 -9.16
CA PHE A 71 -11.78 1.40 -10.45
C PHE A 71 -10.37 0.81 -10.36
N ALA A 72 -9.47 1.42 -9.58
CA ALA A 72 -8.15 0.85 -9.31
C ALA A 72 -8.25 -0.51 -8.63
N PHE A 73 -9.12 -0.66 -7.61
CA PHE A 73 -9.34 -1.94 -6.95
C PHE A 73 -9.94 -3.01 -7.88
N VAL A 74 -10.88 -2.63 -8.75
CA VAL A 74 -11.43 -3.54 -9.76
C VAL A 74 -10.34 -4.05 -10.67
N ILE A 75 -9.47 -3.16 -11.17
CA ILE A 75 -8.34 -3.56 -12.03
C ILE A 75 -7.39 -4.50 -11.27
N VAL A 76 -7.00 -4.16 -10.04
CA VAL A 76 -6.13 -5.00 -9.23
C VAL A 76 -6.78 -6.36 -8.97
N ALA A 77 -8.07 -6.41 -8.65
CA ALA A 77 -8.78 -7.65 -8.40
C ALA A 77 -8.78 -8.60 -9.61
N PHE A 78 -8.92 -8.07 -10.82
CA PHE A 78 -8.87 -8.88 -12.05
C PHE A 78 -7.45 -9.24 -12.49
N ILE A 79 -6.50 -8.31 -12.35
CA ILE A 79 -5.13 -8.50 -12.83
C ILE A 79 -4.30 -9.33 -11.86
N SER A 80 -4.49 -9.19 -10.55
CA SER A 80 -3.64 -9.86 -9.55
C SER A 80 -3.60 -11.37 -9.64
N PRO A 81 -4.73 -12.10 -9.74
CA PRO A 81 -4.70 -13.55 -9.90
C PRO A 81 -4.01 -13.98 -11.18
N LEU A 82 -4.23 -13.24 -12.27
CA LEU A 82 -3.58 -13.50 -13.56
C LEU A 82 -2.07 -13.31 -13.48
N LEU A 83 -1.63 -12.19 -12.91
CA LEU A 83 -0.21 -11.88 -12.74
C LEU A 83 0.48 -12.83 -11.77
N SER A 84 -0.21 -13.28 -10.71
CA SER A 84 0.30 -14.28 -9.78
C SER A 84 0.54 -15.60 -10.51
N GLY A 85 -0.43 -16.10 -11.28
CA GLY A 85 -0.28 -17.30 -12.09
C GLY A 85 0.87 -17.19 -13.11
N ILE A 86 1.01 -16.04 -13.76
CA ILE A 86 2.11 -15.77 -14.68
C ILE A 86 3.46 -15.76 -13.94
N ALA A 87 3.52 -15.12 -12.79
CA ALA A 87 4.75 -15.01 -12.00
C ALA A 87 5.20 -16.37 -11.47
N ASP A 88 4.26 -17.23 -11.07
CA ASP A 88 4.53 -18.59 -10.63
C ASP A 88 5.00 -19.45 -11.80
N TYR A 89 4.38 -19.34 -12.99
CA TYR A 89 4.77 -20.05 -14.19
C TYR A 89 6.17 -19.66 -14.68
N ILE A 90 6.50 -18.35 -14.71
CA ILE A 90 7.83 -17.85 -15.11
C ILE A 90 8.87 -18.05 -13.99
N GLY A 91 8.42 -18.21 -12.73
CA GLY A 91 9.30 -18.30 -11.58
C GLY A 91 10.02 -17.00 -11.24
N ASN A 92 9.52 -15.82 -11.66
CA ASN A 92 10.20 -14.53 -11.45
C ASN A 92 9.32 -13.47 -10.78
N LYS A 93 8.77 -13.81 -9.62
CA LYS A 93 7.95 -12.91 -8.77
C LYS A 93 8.63 -11.55 -8.53
N LYS A 94 9.95 -11.55 -8.36
CA LYS A 94 10.75 -10.36 -8.09
C LYS A 94 10.67 -9.30 -9.19
N ARG A 95 10.63 -9.71 -10.47
CA ARG A 95 10.54 -8.78 -11.59
C ARG A 95 9.21 -8.04 -11.60
N PHE A 96 8.12 -8.76 -11.38
CA PHE A 96 6.78 -8.15 -11.31
C PHE A 96 6.65 -7.22 -10.11
N MET A 97 7.09 -7.67 -8.93
CA MET A 97 7.12 -6.83 -7.74
C MET A 97 7.87 -5.51 -7.99
N LYS A 98 9.04 -5.55 -8.65
CA LYS A 98 9.80 -4.34 -9.02
C LYS A 98 9.05 -3.42 -9.95
N ILE A 99 8.39 -3.95 -10.97
CA ILE A 99 7.61 -3.14 -11.94
C ILE A 99 6.56 -2.34 -11.20
N PHE A 100 5.77 -2.99 -10.33
CA PHE A 100 4.71 -2.32 -9.58
C PHE A 100 5.24 -1.36 -8.52
N VAL A 101 6.36 -1.69 -7.85
CA VAL A 101 7.01 -0.78 -6.90
C VAL A 101 7.48 0.49 -7.60
N TYR A 102 8.18 0.39 -8.73
CA TYR A 102 8.64 1.57 -9.45
C TYR A 102 7.50 2.35 -10.08
N MET A 103 6.49 1.68 -10.62
CA MET A 103 5.29 2.35 -11.11
C MET A 103 4.61 3.13 -10.00
N GLY A 104 4.36 2.50 -8.84
CA GLY A 104 3.74 3.17 -7.70
C GLY A 104 4.58 4.31 -7.14
N SER A 105 5.89 4.10 -6.98
CA SER A 105 6.81 5.12 -6.47
C SER A 105 6.89 6.34 -7.38
N ILE A 106 7.02 6.13 -8.70
CA ILE A 106 7.03 7.22 -9.69
C ILE A 106 5.69 7.95 -9.68
N SER A 107 4.60 7.21 -9.54
CA SER A 107 3.26 7.80 -9.46
C SER A 107 3.09 8.65 -8.19
N CYS A 108 3.62 8.22 -7.04
CA CYS A 108 3.64 9.05 -5.83
C CYS A 108 4.43 10.35 -6.05
N ILE A 109 5.57 10.29 -6.76
CA ILE A 109 6.30 11.52 -7.14
C ILE A 109 5.45 12.38 -8.08
N GLY A 110 4.74 11.76 -9.03
CA GLY A 110 3.84 12.45 -9.96
C GLY A 110 2.64 13.13 -9.29
N LEU A 111 2.23 12.68 -8.09
CA LEU A 111 1.20 13.37 -7.30
C LEU A 111 1.59 14.80 -6.90
N TYR A 112 2.86 15.17 -7.02
CA TYR A 112 3.28 16.57 -6.88
C TYR A 112 2.51 17.53 -7.81
N PHE A 113 2.09 17.04 -8.98
CA PHE A 113 1.32 17.79 -9.97
C PHE A 113 -0.20 17.68 -9.78
N PHE A 114 -0.67 17.21 -8.61
CA PHE A 114 -2.10 17.16 -8.31
C PHE A 114 -2.59 18.55 -7.89
N GLU A 115 -3.01 19.34 -8.85
CA GLU A 115 -3.57 20.69 -8.68
C GLU A 115 -4.89 20.80 -9.47
N LEU A 116 -5.68 21.86 -9.23
CA LEU A 116 -6.97 22.03 -9.93
C LEU A 116 -6.79 22.10 -11.44
N ASP A 117 -5.80 22.83 -11.92
CA ASP A 117 -5.50 22.99 -13.36
C ASP A 117 -4.99 21.69 -14.01
N THR A 118 -4.42 20.80 -13.22
CA THR A 118 -3.85 19.53 -13.67
C THR A 118 -4.54 18.32 -13.03
N ILE A 119 -5.79 18.47 -12.65
CA ILE A 119 -6.55 17.48 -11.86
C ILE A 119 -6.56 16.09 -12.50
N TYR A 120 -6.68 15.99 -13.82
CA TYR A 120 -6.68 14.70 -14.52
C TYR A 120 -5.33 14.00 -14.46
N ILE A 121 -4.24 14.76 -14.50
CA ILE A 121 -2.88 14.24 -14.33
C ILE A 121 -2.72 13.71 -12.89
N GLY A 122 -3.21 14.47 -11.92
CA GLY A 122 -3.22 14.05 -10.52
C GLY A 122 -4.01 12.77 -10.29
N LEU A 123 -5.25 12.69 -10.81
CA LEU A 123 -6.09 11.50 -10.72
C LEU A 123 -5.45 10.28 -11.40
N PHE A 124 -4.79 10.49 -12.55
CA PHE A 124 -4.05 9.42 -13.23
C PHE A 124 -2.89 8.88 -12.38
N PHE A 125 -2.09 9.75 -11.77
CA PHE A 125 -1.01 9.31 -10.88
C PHE A 125 -1.55 8.67 -9.61
N TYR A 126 -2.64 9.18 -9.03
CA TYR A 126 -3.31 8.55 -7.90
C TYR A 126 -3.76 7.12 -8.24
N PHE A 127 -4.40 6.95 -9.38
CA PHE A 127 -4.84 5.65 -9.89
C PHE A 127 -3.66 4.67 -10.09
N LEU A 128 -2.58 5.10 -10.73
CA LEU A 128 -1.40 4.25 -10.93
C LEU A 128 -0.68 3.93 -9.62
N ALA A 129 -0.63 4.86 -8.67
CA ALA A 129 -0.05 4.63 -7.35
C ALA A 129 -0.83 3.55 -6.59
N MET A 130 -2.17 3.59 -6.65
CA MET A 130 -3.05 2.56 -6.08
C MET A 130 -2.79 1.18 -6.70
N ILE A 131 -2.74 1.09 -8.02
CA ILE A 131 -2.40 -0.19 -8.69
C ILE A 131 -1.01 -0.66 -8.27
N GLY A 132 -0.03 0.25 -8.24
CA GLY A 132 1.35 -0.06 -7.87
C GLY A 132 1.46 -0.69 -6.49
N ILE A 133 0.85 -0.10 -5.48
CA ILE A 133 0.92 -0.63 -4.12
C ILE A 133 0.21 -1.98 -3.99
N TRP A 134 -1.05 -2.08 -4.40
CA TRP A 134 -1.83 -3.29 -4.20
C TRP A 134 -1.32 -4.47 -5.03
N ALA A 135 -0.93 -4.25 -6.29
CA ALA A 135 -0.33 -5.30 -7.10
C ALA A 135 1.05 -5.73 -6.57
N SER A 136 1.88 -4.80 -6.06
CA SER A 136 3.17 -5.17 -5.45
C SER A 136 3.01 -6.04 -4.21
N LEU A 137 1.97 -5.80 -3.39
CA LEU A 137 1.66 -6.59 -2.19
C LEU A 137 1.26 -8.03 -2.51
N VAL A 138 0.62 -8.29 -3.66
CA VAL A 138 0.33 -9.67 -4.10
C VAL A 138 1.62 -10.47 -4.22
N PHE A 139 2.63 -9.92 -4.90
CA PHE A 139 3.92 -10.59 -5.05
C PHE A 139 4.72 -10.65 -3.76
N TYR A 140 4.67 -9.60 -2.96
CA TYR A 140 5.29 -9.55 -1.64
C TYR A 140 4.77 -10.67 -0.73
N ASN A 141 3.45 -10.79 -0.61
CA ASN A 141 2.81 -11.82 0.22
C ASN A 141 3.11 -13.24 -0.30
N SER A 142 3.20 -13.43 -1.62
CA SER A 142 3.49 -14.73 -2.22
C SER A 142 4.91 -15.23 -1.92
N TYR A 143 5.82 -14.37 -1.44
CA TYR A 143 7.16 -14.79 -0.99
C TYR A 143 7.17 -15.47 0.36
N LEU A 144 6.19 -15.22 1.22
CA LEU A 144 6.23 -15.70 2.61
C LEU A 144 6.42 -17.22 2.72
N PRO A 145 5.68 -18.07 1.97
CA PRO A 145 5.91 -19.52 1.96
C PRO A 145 7.27 -19.93 1.38
N ASP A 146 7.84 -19.12 0.49
CA ASP A 146 9.13 -19.42 -0.15
C ASP A 146 10.32 -19.15 0.77
N ILE A 147 10.19 -18.15 1.68
CA ILE A 147 11.28 -17.65 2.51
C ILE A 147 11.24 -18.15 3.97
N ALA A 148 10.06 -18.55 4.47
CA ALA A 148 9.83 -18.94 5.85
C ALA A 148 9.14 -20.31 5.94
N TYR A 149 9.51 -21.10 6.95
CA TYR A 149 8.77 -22.32 7.28
C TYR A 149 7.44 -21.97 7.94
N PRO A 150 6.41 -22.86 7.92
CA PRO A 150 5.09 -22.55 8.48
C PRO A 150 5.14 -21.98 9.89
N GLU A 151 6.00 -22.54 10.75
CA GLU A 151 6.16 -22.14 12.15
C GLU A 151 6.79 -20.73 12.32
N GLN A 152 7.36 -20.20 11.26
CA GLN A 152 8.02 -18.88 11.25
C GLN A 152 7.16 -17.79 10.60
N GLN A 153 6.10 -18.15 9.85
CA GLN A 153 5.37 -17.21 9.01
C GLN A 153 4.64 -16.14 9.82
N ASP A 154 3.99 -16.49 10.92
CA ASP A 154 3.29 -15.54 11.78
C ASP A 154 4.24 -14.53 12.39
N ARG A 155 5.39 -15.00 12.87
CA ARG A 155 6.43 -14.15 13.43
C ARG A 155 7.09 -13.26 12.37
N ALA A 156 7.28 -13.78 11.16
CA ALA A 156 7.78 -13.00 10.03
C ALA A 156 6.80 -11.88 9.65
N SER A 157 5.50 -12.20 9.54
CA SER A 157 4.43 -11.24 9.23
C SER A 157 4.32 -10.16 10.31
N ALA A 158 4.27 -10.53 11.59
CA ALA A 158 4.23 -9.58 12.70
C ALA A 158 5.44 -8.63 12.69
N ARG A 159 6.62 -9.14 12.33
CA ARG A 159 7.83 -8.34 12.18
C ARG A 159 7.72 -7.35 11.02
N GLY A 160 7.18 -7.79 9.87
CA GLY A 160 6.92 -6.94 8.73
C GLY A 160 5.98 -5.79 9.10
N PHE A 161 4.82 -6.09 9.66
CA PHE A 161 3.86 -5.08 10.11
C PHE A 161 4.48 -4.11 11.11
N SER A 162 5.21 -4.60 12.12
CA SER A 162 5.87 -3.72 13.10
C SER A 162 6.88 -2.77 12.44
N MET A 163 7.68 -3.27 11.50
CA MET A 163 8.62 -2.43 10.73
C MET A 163 7.88 -1.42 9.86
N GLY A 164 6.78 -1.82 9.23
CA GLY A 164 5.93 -0.95 8.43
C GLY A 164 5.34 0.20 9.24
N TYR A 165 4.78 -0.10 10.41
CA TYR A 165 4.24 0.93 11.30
C TYR A 165 5.32 1.92 11.76
N ILE A 166 6.50 1.44 12.16
CA ILE A 166 7.60 2.32 12.59
C ILE A 166 8.07 3.20 11.42
N GLY A 167 8.33 2.60 10.23
CA GLY A 167 8.79 3.35 9.06
C GLY A 167 7.80 4.40 8.58
N SER A 168 6.52 4.04 8.55
CA SER A 168 5.46 4.96 8.12
C SER A 168 5.23 6.11 9.11
N VAL A 169 5.29 5.85 10.42
CA VAL A 169 5.20 6.89 11.45
C VAL A 169 6.39 7.84 11.36
N LEU A 170 7.61 7.34 11.18
CA LEU A 170 8.80 8.21 11.04
C LEU A 170 8.67 9.15 9.85
N LEU A 171 8.27 8.63 8.68
CA LEU A 171 8.08 9.50 7.51
C LEU A 171 6.90 10.45 7.70
N LEU A 172 5.79 10.02 8.31
CA LEU A 172 4.66 10.89 8.59
C LEU A 172 5.06 12.05 9.50
N LEU A 173 5.85 11.80 10.55
CA LEU A 173 6.32 12.86 11.45
C LEU A 173 7.20 13.89 10.73
N VAL A 174 8.09 13.45 9.83
CA VAL A 174 8.90 14.34 8.99
C VAL A 174 8.00 15.17 8.07
N ASN A 175 7.05 14.53 7.40
CA ASN A 175 6.12 15.22 6.50
C ASN A 175 5.22 16.19 7.26
N LEU A 176 4.78 15.83 8.46
CA LEU A 176 3.99 16.71 9.32
C LEU A 176 4.79 17.93 9.74
N ALA A 177 6.05 17.75 10.15
CA ALA A 177 6.93 18.87 10.47
C ALA A 177 7.11 19.80 9.24
N MET A 178 7.21 19.24 8.04
CA MET A 178 7.29 20.00 6.79
C MET A 178 6.01 20.77 6.48
N VAL A 179 4.84 20.21 6.76
CA VAL A 179 3.54 20.86 6.55
C VAL A 179 3.28 21.95 7.59
N MET A 180 3.65 21.71 8.85
CA MET A 180 3.42 22.68 9.95
C MET A 180 4.47 23.80 9.99
N GLN A 181 5.69 23.53 9.56
CA GLN A 181 6.83 24.47 9.56
C GLN A 181 7.55 24.44 8.21
N PRO A 182 6.89 24.91 7.12
CA PRO A 182 7.46 24.83 5.77
C PRO A 182 8.82 25.54 5.64
N ASP A 183 8.99 26.62 6.37
CA ASP A 183 10.23 27.43 6.36
C ASP A 183 11.47 26.63 6.78
N TRP A 184 11.32 25.65 7.67
CA TRP A 184 12.45 24.79 8.08
C TRP A 184 12.99 23.94 6.92
N PHE A 185 12.16 23.73 5.91
CA PHE A 185 12.47 22.94 4.72
C PHE A 185 12.72 23.83 3.48
N GLY A 186 12.80 25.15 3.67
CA GLY A 186 13.03 26.10 2.57
C GLY A 186 11.81 26.29 1.66
N ILE A 187 10.62 25.99 2.14
CA ILE A 187 9.35 26.19 1.41
C ILE A 187 8.79 27.53 1.84
N SER A 188 8.95 28.55 0.99
CA SER A 188 8.47 29.92 1.20
C SER A 188 7.14 30.17 0.47
N GLY A 189 6.35 31.11 0.99
CA GLY A 189 5.04 31.54 0.45
C GLY A 189 4.10 31.99 1.56
N ALA A 190 2.87 32.33 1.20
CA ALA A 190 1.81 32.53 2.19
C ALA A 190 1.59 31.23 2.99
N PRO A 191 1.22 31.30 4.29
CA PRO A 191 1.15 30.10 5.14
C PRO A 191 0.35 28.94 4.56
N GLU A 192 -0.80 29.23 3.97
CA GLU A 192 -1.64 28.20 3.34
C GLU A 192 -1.02 27.64 2.07
N GLU A 193 -0.46 28.47 1.21
CA GLU A 193 0.21 28.06 -0.02
C GLU A 193 1.47 27.22 0.29
N ALA A 194 2.27 27.65 1.26
CA ALA A 194 3.46 26.92 1.71
C ALA A 194 3.09 25.55 2.29
N SER A 195 2.00 25.46 3.08
CA SER A 195 1.48 24.21 3.62
C SER A 195 0.99 23.26 2.50
N MET A 196 0.21 23.76 1.54
CA MET A 196 -0.22 22.98 0.38
C MET A 196 0.94 22.45 -0.45
N LYS A 197 1.98 23.28 -0.66
CA LYS A 197 3.20 22.88 -1.34
C LYS A 197 3.98 21.82 -0.55
N ALA A 198 4.05 21.95 0.77
CA ALA A 198 4.66 20.97 1.66
C ALA A 198 3.94 19.61 1.59
N MET A 199 2.60 19.60 1.53
CA MET A 199 1.83 18.36 1.33
C MET A 199 2.17 17.68 0.00
N ARG A 200 2.36 18.45 -1.08
CA ARG A 200 2.82 17.89 -2.37
C ARG A 200 4.24 17.32 -2.30
N TYR A 201 5.15 17.96 -1.57
CA TYR A 201 6.48 17.39 -1.29
C TYR A 201 6.41 16.12 -0.44
N SER A 202 5.41 15.99 0.41
CA SER A 202 5.18 14.75 1.16
C SER A 202 4.90 13.57 0.23
N PHE A 203 4.17 13.77 -0.86
CA PHE A 203 3.95 12.70 -1.87
C PHE A 203 5.26 12.29 -2.55
N VAL A 204 6.11 13.26 -2.88
CA VAL A 204 7.45 13.01 -3.44
C VAL A 204 8.29 12.20 -2.46
N SER A 205 8.27 12.58 -1.17
CA SER A 205 9.02 11.89 -0.12
C SER A 205 8.62 10.42 0.00
N VAL A 206 7.31 10.10 -0.10
CA VAL A 206 6.79 8.73 -0.12
C VAL A 206 7.33 7.94 -1.31
N GLY A 207 7.30 8.50 -2.51
CA GLY A 207 7.82 7.84 -3.71
C GLY A 207 9.32 7.53 -3.61
N ILE A 208 10.11 8.50 -3.13
CA ILE A 208 11.56 8.33 -2.91
C ILE A 208 11.82 7.26 -1.83
N TRP A 209 11.15 7.36 -0.68
CA TRP A 209 11.27 6.40 0.42
C TRP A 209 10.96 4.97 -0.03
N TRP A 210 9.80 4.78 -0.66
CA TRP A 210 9.36 3.48 -1.11
C TRP A 210 10.33 2.87 -2.14
N SER A 211 10.72 3.64 -3.15
CA SER A 211 11.69 3.22 -4.16
C SER A 211 13.05 2.86 -3.55
N LEU A 212 13.59 3.72 -2.69
CA LEU A 212 14.94 3.59 -2.13
C LEU A 212 15.03 2.38 -1.19
N PHE A 213 14.15 2.30 -0.20
CA PHE A 213 14.22 1.24 0.81
C PHE A 213 13.83 -0.13 0.28
N SER A 214 13.00 -0.21 -0.77
CA SER A 214 12.71 -1.49 -1.45
C SER A 214 13.95 -2.15 -2.05
N GLN A 215 15.04 -1.40 -2.33
CA GLN A 215 16.26 -1.98 -2.90
C GLN A 215 16.89 -3.02 -1.97
N TYR A 216 16.80 -2.83 -0.66
CA TYR A 216 17.31 -3.80 0.31
C TYR A 216 16.58 -5.14 0.18
N SER A 217 15.26 -5.14 0.13
CA SER A 217 14.46 -6.35 -0.09
C SER A 217 14.73 -6.95 -1.47
N PHE A 218 14.83 -6.13 -2.51
CA PHE A 218 15.17 -6.61 -3.84
C PHE A 218 16.57 -7.22 -3.96
N TYR A 219 17.51 -6.80 -3.13
CA TYR A 219 18.84 -7.38 -3.12
C TYR A 219 18.80 -8.83 -2.61
N TYR A 220 18.11 -9.09 -1.49
CA TYR A 220 18.15 -10.36 -0.81
C TYR A 220 17.07 -11.36 -1.21
N LEU A 221 15.88 -10.92 -1.63
CA LEU A 221 14.82 -11.81 -2.06
C LEU A 221 15.27 -12.67 -3.25
N PRO A 222 14.90 -13.96 -3.29
CA PRO A 222 15.29 -14.87 -4.38
C PRO A 222 14.68 -14.44 -5.71
N LYS A 223 15.37 -14.72 -6.82
CA LYS A 223 14.88 -14.42 -8.17
C LYS A 223 13.85 -15.44 -8.66
N GLY A 224 13.76 -16.60 -8.01
CA GLY A 224 13.06 -17.78 -8.53
C GLY A 224 13.98 -18.66 -9.40
N ASN A 225 13.61 -19.93 -9.52
CA ASN A 225 14.47 -20.96 -10.12
C ASN A 225 14.14 -21.33 -11.57
N HIS A 226 13.09 -20.75 -12.17
CA HIS A 226 12.66 -21.12 -13.53
C HIS A 226 12.82 -19.95 -14.49
N GLU A 227 13.74 -20.08 -15.44
CA GLU A 227 13.81 -19.21 -16.60
C GLU A 227 12.95 -19.82 -17.72
N VAL A 228 11.64 -19.83 -17.53
CA VAL A 228 10.72 -20.16 -18.62
C VAL A 228 10.64 -18.97 -19.57
N LYS A 229 10.89 -19.20 -20.85
CA LYS A 229 10.74 -18.16 -21.87
C LYS A 229 9.29 -17.72 -21.94
N VAL A 230 9.08 -16.41 -21.95
CA VAL A 230 7.77 -15.80 -22.16
C VAL A 230 7.23 -16.22 -23.52
N THR A 231 6.23 -17.09 -23.53
CA THR A 231 5.53 -17.51 -24.76
C THR A 231 4.24 -16.69 -24.91
N LYS A 232 3.69 -16.62 -26.14
CA LYS A 232 2.42 -15.90 -26.38
C LYS A 232 1.24 -16.45 -25.56
N ASP A 233 1.35 -17.70 -25.13
CA ASP A 233 0.30 -18.41 -24.36
C ASP A 233 0.37 -18.18 -22.85
N ILE A 234 1.25 -17.29 -22.38
CA ILE A 234 1.49 -17.09 -20.96
C ILE A 234 0.21 -16.62 -20.20
N PHE A 235 -0.58 -15.77 -20.83
CA PHE A 235 -1.87 -15.32 -20.27
C PHE A 235 -2.85 -16.50 -20.13
N TRP A 236 -2.90 -17.39 -21.11
CA TRP A 236 -3.75 -18.58 -21.04
C TRP A 236 -3.28 -19.58 -19.99
N ASN A 237 -1.98 -19.69 -19.79
CA ASN A 237 -1.41 -20.55 -18.76
C ASN A 237 -1.73 -20.03 -17.36
N GLY A 238 -1.62 -18.72 -17.10
CA GLY A 238 -2.07 -18.12 -15.84
C GLY A 238 -3.57 -18.35 -15.58
N PHE A 239 -4.40 -18.25 -16.61
CA PHE A 239 -5.84 -18.54 -16.49
C PHE A 239 -6.14 -20.03 -16.26
N LYS A 240 -5.37 -20.93 -16.87
CA LYS A 240 -5.49 -22.39 -16.62
C LYS A 240 -5.12 -22.74 -15.18
N GLU A 241 -4.05 -22.16 -14.64
CA GLU A 241 -3.66 -22.33 -13.24
C GLU A 241 -4.77 -21.88 -12.28
N LEU A 242 -5.35 -20.72 -12.51
CA LEU A 242 -6.52 -20.24 -11.76
C LEU A 242 -7.69 -21.23 -11.81
N LYS A 243 -8.00 -21.75 -12.99
CA LYS A 243 -9.08 -22.74 -13.18
C LYS A 243 -8.79 -24.05 -12.45
N LEU A 244 -7.53 -24.49 -12.39
CA LEU A 244 -7.12 -25.67 -11.63
C LEU A 244 -7.29 -25.44 -10.13
N VAL A 245 -6.84 -24.31 -9.60
CA VAL A 245 -7.04 -23.93 -8.20
C VAL A 245 -8.53 -23.88 -7.85
N TRP A 246 -9.36 -23.30 -8.72
CA TRP A 246 -10.81 -23.24 -8.50
C TRP A 246 -11.46 -24.63 -8.44
N LYS A 247 -11.04 -25.56 -9.29
CA LYS A 247 -11.50 -26.94 -9.24
C LYS A 247 -11.05 -27.69 -7.98
N GLN A 248 -9.84 -27.40 -7.47
CA GLN A 248 -9.34 -28.00 -6.24
C GLN A 248 -10.11 -27.50 -5.00
N LEU A 249 -10.66 -26.28 -5.04
CA LEU A 249 -11.51 -25.75 -3.97
C LEU A 249 -12.73 -26.63 -3.66
N ASP A 250 -13.26 -27.35 -4.63
CA ASP A 250 -14.40 -28.24 -4.43
C ASP A 250 -14.08 -29.44 -3.52
N HIS A 251 -12.80 -29.81 -3.44
CA HIS A 251 -12.30 -30.85 -2.54
C HIS A 251 -11.95 -30.36 -1.12
N HIS A 252 -11.94 -29.02 -0.90
CA HIS A 252 -11.61 -28.39 0.38
C HIS A 252 -12.75 -27.54 0.93
N LEU A 253 -13.77 -28.20 1.51
CA LEU A 253 -14.98 -27.54 2.00
C LEU A 253 -14.70 -26.43 3.02
N GLY A 254 -13.72 -26.63 3.89
CA GLY A 254 -13.29 -25.60 4.86
C GLY A 254 -12.78 -24.33 4.17
N LEU A 255 -11.91 -24.48 3.18
CA LEU A 255 -11.35 -23.35 2.41
C LEU A 255 -12.44 -22.65 1.58
N LYS A 256 -13.36 -23.42 0.99
CA LYS A 256 -14.51 -22.90 0.22
C LYS A 256 -15.43 -22.02 1.07
N ARG A 257 -15.61 -22.34 2.36
CA ARG A 257 -16.38 -21.53 3.32
C ARG A 257 -15.59 -20.36 3.86
N PHE A 258 -14.30 -20.55 4.10
CA PHE A 258 -13.40 -19.51 4.62
C PHE A 258 -13.24 -18.33 3.66
N LEU A 259 -13.09 -18.57 2.35
CA LEU A 259 -12.84 -17.51 1.37
C LEU A 259 -13.95 -16.44 1.31
N PRO A 260 -15.27 -16.77 1.26
CA PRO A 260 -16.31 -15.74 1.31
C PRO A 260 -16.34 -14.98 2.65
N ALA A 261 -16.13 -15.69 3.77
CA ALA A 261 -16.10 -15.07 5.09
C ALA A 261 -14.92 -14.08 5.19
N PHE A 262 -13.74 -14.49 4.73
CA PHE A 262 -12.55 -13.63 4.66
C PHE A 262 -12.76 -12.44 3.73
N PHE A 263 -13.39 -12.63 2.58
CA PHE A 263 -13.73 -11.55 1.66
C PHE A 263 -14.61 -10.49 2.33
N LEU A 264 -15.72 -10.91 2.96
CA LEU A 264 -16.63 -9.98 3.65
C LEU A 264 -15.95 -9.24 4.80
N TYR A 265 -15.18 -9.95 5.62
CA TYR A 265 -14.42 -9.37 6.73
C TYR A 265 -13.38 -8.37 6.22
N SER A 266 -12.58 -8.76 5.23
CA SER A 266 -11.54 -7.90 4.66
C SER A 266 -12.13 -6.68 3.97
N MET A 267 -13.25 -6.83 3.24
CA MET A 267 -13.95 -5.72 2.61
C MET A 267 -14.42 -4.70 3.64
N ALA A 268 -15.06 -5.16 4.72
CA ALA A 268 -15.52 -4.26 5.79
C ALA A 268 -14.36 -3.52 6.45
N LEU A 269 -13.27 -4.23 6.80
CA LEU A 269 -12.09 -3.63 7.43
C LEU A 269 -11.41 -2.60 6.52
N GLN A 270 -11.21 -2.92 5.26
CA GLN A 270 -10.57 -2.02 4.30
C GLN A 270 -11.43 -0.79 4.02
N THR A 271 -12.76 -0.94 3.96
CA THR A 271 -13.68 0.19 3.80
C THR A 271 -13.54 1.16 4.98
N VAL A 272 -13.56 0.65 6.21
CA VAL A 272 -13.38 1.48 7.42
C VAL A 272 -12.04 2.24 7.35
N LEU A 273 -10.94 1.55 7.02
CA LEU A 273 -9.61 2.17 6.96
C LEU A 273 -9.51 3.28 5.90
N LEU A 274 -10.16 3.09 4.75
CA LEU A 274 -10.13 4.07 3.65
C LEU A 274 -11.04 5.26 3.89
N VAL A 275 -12.20 5.05 4.53
CA VAL A 275 -13.23 6.09 4.69
C VAL A 275 -13.06 6.86 6.00
N ALA A 276 -12.38 6.29 7.01
CA ALA A 276 -12.30 6.88 8.35
C ALA A 276 -11.75 8.32 8.36
N ALA A 277 -10.73 8.61 7.55
CA ALA A 277 -10.16 9.95 7.47
C ALA A 277 -11.15 10.96 6.86
N TYR A 278 -11.82 10.58 5.78
CA TYR A 278 -12.84 11.43 5.14
C TYR A 278 -14.05 11.65 6.04
N TYR A 279 -14.48 10.60 6.75
CA TYR A 279 -15.54 10.71 7.76
C TYR A 279 -15.15 11.66 8.89
N GLY A 280 -13.92 11.53 9.39
CA GLY A 280 -13.40 12.42 10.44
C GLY A 280 -13.28 13.87 9.96
N GLU A 281 -13.05 14.07 8.68
CA GLU A 281 -12.95 15.39 8.06
C GLU A 281 -14.32 16.07 7.83
N GLU A 282 -15.30 15.32 7.31
CA GLU A 282 -16.59 15.87 6.89
C GLU A 282 -17.65 15.86 8.01
N GLU A 283 -17.66 14.83 8.86
CA GLU A 283 -18.77 14.56 9.80
C GLU A 283 -18.49 14.95 11.24
N ILE A 284 -17.22 15.10 11.65
CA ILE A 284 -16.90 15.50 13.02
C ILE A 284 -16.89 17.03 13.11
N ALA A 285 -17.69 17.56 14.06
CA ALA A 285 -17.73 18.99 14.34
C ALA A 285 -16.45 19.43 15.11
N TRP A 286 -15.46 19.96 14.40
CA TRP A 286 -14.25 20.51 14.96
C TRP A 286 -14.41 21.98 15.30
N ALA A 287 -13.84 22.45 16.41
CA ALA A 287 -13.96 23.86 16.81
C ALA A 287 -13.13 24.79 15.90
N SER A 288 -12.09 24.28 15.27
CA SER A 288 -11.26 25.02 14.32
C SER A 288 -10.60 24.10 13.28
N SER A 289 -10.13 24.67 12.17
CA SER A 289 -9.37 23.94 11.15
C SER A 289 -8.06 23.35 11.71
N SER A 290 -7.42 24.05 12.64
CA SER A 290 -6.21 23.56 13.32
C SER A 290 -6.51 22.36 14.22
N GLU A 291 -7.59 22.41 15.00
CA GLU A 291 -8.03 21.31 15.84
C GLU A 291 -8.38 20.06 15.02
N LYS A 292 -9.06 20.24 13.89
CA LYS A 292 -9.37 19.20 12.93
C LYS A 292 -8.10 18.50 12.46
N THR A 293 -7.14 19.26 11.95
CA THR A 293 -5.88 18.72 11.43
C THR A 293 -5.10 17.97 12.52
N ILE A 294 -4.93 18.58 13.69
CA ILE A 294 -4.23 17.97 14.82
C ILE A 294 -4.97 16.72 15.30
N GLY A 295 -6.27 16.79 15.48
CA GLY A 295 -7.10 15.68 15.96
C GLY A 295 -7.04 14.46 15.03
N LEU A 296 -7.16 14.67 13.73
CA LEU A 296 -7.03 13.60 12.73
C LEU A 296 -5.64 12.95 12.77
N ILE A 297 -4.58 13.75 12.80
CA ILE A 297 -3.21 13.25 12.84
C ILE A 297 -2.92 12.48 14.11
N VAL A 298 -3.31 13.02 15.29
CA VAL A 298 -3.13 12.35 16.58
C VAL A 298 -3.88 11.02 16.58
N SER A 299 -5.11 10.99 16.07
CA SER A 299 -5.90 9.74 15.96
C SER A 299 -5.19 8.69 15.12
N ILE A 300 -4.65 9.09 13.95
CA ILE A 300 -3.90 8.20 13.07
C ILE A 300 -2.62 7.68 13.75
N LEU A 301 -1.87 8.54 14.44
CA LEU A 301 -0.67 8.14 15.18
C LEU A 301 -0.99 7.17 16.32
N LEU A 302 -2.07 7.40 17.06
CA LEU A 302 -2.53 6.50 18.12
C LEU A 302 -2.90 5.13 17.57
N ILE A 303 -3.61 5.07 16.43
CA ILE A 303 -3.92 3.82 15.74
C ILE A 303 -2.64 3.05 15.41
N GLN A 304 -1.61 3.71 14.89
CA GLN A 304 -0.35 3.06 14.54
C GLN A 304 0.40 2.51 15.76
N ILE A 305 0.41 3.26 16.86
CA ILE A 305 1.03 2.81 18.12
C ILE A 305 0.30 1.56 18.64
N VAL A 306 -1.03 1.60 18.70
CA VAL A 306 -1.83 0.45 19.11
C VAL A 306 -1.62 -0.74 18.18
N ALA A 307 -1.50 -0.51 16.87
CA ALA A 307 -1.27 -1.55 15.87
C ALA A 307 0.10 -2.25 16.04
N ILE A 308 1.16 -1.53 16.43
CA ILE A 308 2.47 -2.15 16.74
C ILE A 308 2.32 -3.16 17.89
N PHE A 309 1.69 -2.75 18.99
CA PHE A 309 1.47 -3.65 20.12
C PHE A 309 0.53 -4.82 19.76
N GLY A 310 -0.53 -4.52 18.99
CA GLY A 310 -1.46 -5.52 18.49
C GLY A 310 -0.76 -6.60 17.65
N ALA A 311 0.09 -6.22 16.71
CA ALA A 311 0.85 -7.17 15.89
C ALA A 311 1.74 -8.10 16.74
N ILE A 312 2.45 -7.54 17.72
CA ILE A 312 3.32 -8.33 18.62
C ILE A 312 2.50 -9.27 19.50
N LEU A 313 1.40 -8.78 20.08
CA LEU A 313 0.54 -9.59 20.94
C LEU A 313 -0.14 -10.72 20.18
N THR A 314 -0.63 -10.45 18.97
CA THR A 314 -1.26 -11.45 18.11
C THR A 314 -0.27 -12.55 17.73
N ALA A 315 0.97 -12.18 17.35
CA ALA A 315 2.00 -13.19 17.05
C ALA A 315 2.31 -14.09 18.26
N ARG A 316 2.44 -13.52 19.47
CA ARG A 316 2.64 -14.29 20.71
C ARG A 316 1.45 -15.16 21.06
N ALA A 317 0.22 -14.68 20.84
CA ALA A 317 -0.99 -15.45 21.06
C ALA A 317 -1.07 -16.64 20.09
N SER A 318 -0.75 -16.41 18.80
CA SER A 318 -0.68 -17.48 17.81
C SER A 318 0.35 -18.55 18.16
N GLU A 319 1.55 -18.16 18.62
CA GLU A 319 2.58 -19.10 19.07
C GLU A 319 2.11 -19.94 20.29
N ARG A 320 1.29 -19.37 21.17
CA ARG A 320 0.85 -20.03 22.41
C ARG A 320 -0.42 -20.86 22.25
N PHE A 321 -1.39 -20.37 21.50
CA PHE A 321 -2.74 -20.95 21.41
C PHE A 321 -3.02 -21.60 20.05
N GLY A 322 -2.14 -21.39 19.05
CA GLY A 322 -2.39 -21.77 17.66
C GLY A 322 -3.31 -20.79 16.94
N ASN A 323 -3.41 -20.95 15.62
CA ASN A 323 -4.24 -20.08 14.77
C ASN A 323 -5.68 -20.55 14.64
N ILE A 324 -5.96 -21.80 14.99
CA ILE A 324 -7.29 -22.42 14.95
C ILE A 324 -7.48 -23.13 16.30
N PRO A 325 -8.45 -22.70 17.11
CA PRO A 325 -8.79 -23.36 18.34
C PRO A 325 -9.43 -24.74 18.12
#